data_d78c0b57ea4093ae12f47cc3e89ff64b
#
_entry.id   d78c0b57ea4093ae12f47cc3e89ff64b
#
_cell.length_a   1.000
_cell.length_b   1.000
_cell.length_c   1.000
_cell.angle_alpha   90.00
_cell.angle_beta   90.00
_cell.angle_gamma   90.00
#
_symmetry.space_group_name_H-M   'P 1'
#
loop_
_entity.id
_entity.type
_entity.pdbx_description
1 polymer ?
#
loop_
_entity_poly.entity_id
_entity_poly.type
_entity_poly.pdbx_seq_one_letter_code
_entity_poly.pdbx_strand_id
1 'polypeptide(L)'
;MGMLQGKLADRDAWSAVGHCPIERTMAFAGTKSAMLIMREAFYGTTRFDDFARRVGITKAATSARLSDLVAAGLLAKRPYREPGQRERNEYVLTESGTDFMPVVWAMFEWGRKHLGDTGLRLAHDGCGALAGVEIRCDEGHPVPADELVVRFERPTS
;
A
#
# COMPACT_ATOMS: atom_id res chain seq x y z
N MET A 1 8.10 -26.44 -9.04
CA MET A 1 8.98 -26.32 -7.86
C MET A 1 8.32 -25.34 -6.88
N GLY A 2 8.28 -25.64 -5.59
CA GLY A 2 7.58 -24.78 -4.63
C GLY A 2 8.39 -23.50 -4.36
N MET A 3 7.69 -22.37 -4.17
CA MET A 3 8.29 -21.08 -3.81
C MET A 3 9.05 -21.11 -2.47
N LEU A 4 8.76 -22.07 -1.58
CA LEU A 4 9.36 -22.17 -0.24
C LEU A 4 10.62 -23.04 -0.26
N GLN A 5 11.70 -22.57 0.36
CA GLN A 5 12.99 -23.23 0.41
C GLN A 5 13.48 -23.54 1.82
N GLY A 6 14.42 -24.48 1.92
CA GLY A 6 15.03 -24.90 3.18
C GLY A 6 14.00 -25.47 4.15
N LYS A 7 14.07 -25.10 5.41
CA LYS A 7 13.12 -25.54 6.45
C LYS A 7 11.68 -25.10 6.23
N LEU A 8 11.43 -24.14 5.34
CA LEU A 8 10.08 -23.68 5.00
C LEU A 8 9.40 -24.59 3.97
N ALA A 9 10.12 -25.48 3.29
CA ALA A 9 9.56 -26.40 2.31
C ALA A 9 8.59 -27.43 2.94
N ASP A 10 8.84 -27.80 4.19
CA ASP A 10 7.90 -28.63 4.98
C ASP A 10 6.84 -27.73 5.61
N ARG A 11 5.65 -27.70 5.02
CA ARG A 11 4.55 -26.85 5.47
C ARG A 11 3.94 -27.22 6.81
N ASP A 12 4.09 -28.47 7.22
CA ASP A 12 3.54 -28.98 8.48
C ASP A 12 4.49 -28.72 9.68
N ALA A 13 5.75 -28.42 9.40
CA ALA A 13 6.77 -28.16 10.42
C ALA A 13 6.76 -26.73 10.97
N TRP A 14 5.98 -25.80 10.41
CA TRP A 14 5.95 -24.40 10.84
C TRP A 14 4.64 -23.70 10.52
N SER A 15 4.37 -22.60 11.25
CA SER A 15 3.22 -21.72 11.01
C SER A 15 3.70 -20.28 10.77
N ALA A 16 3.10 -19.61 9.80
CA ALA A 16 3.31 -18.19 9.52
C ALA A 16 2.39 -17.29 10.38
N VAL A 17 1.41 -17.85 11.09
CA VAL A 17 0.41 -17.08 11.86
C VAL A 17 1.09 -16.15 12.85
N GLY A 18 0.75 -14.87 12.78
CA GLY A 18 1.33 -13.79 13.60
C GLY A 18 2.74 -13.33 13.17
N HIS A 19 3.41 -14.02 12.25
CA HIS A 19 4.76 -13.70 11.79
C HIS A 19 4.84 -13.34 10.30
N CYS A 20 3.77 -13.55 9.55
CA CYS A 20 3.73 -13.25 8.12
C CYS A 20 3.69 -11.74 7.89
N PRO A 21 4.63 -11.15 7.11
CA PRO A 21 4.58 -9.72 6.77
C PRO A 21 3.27 -9.32 6.07
N ILE A 22 2.70 -10.19 5.23
CA ILE A 22 1.42 -9.95 4.56
C ILE A 22 0.30 -9.85 5.60
N GLU A 23 0.21 -10.81 6.54
CA GLU A 23 -0.81 -10.82 7.59
C GLU A 23 -0.75 -9.54 8.44
N ARG A 24 0.47 -9.14 8.83
CA ARG A 24 0.69 -7.91 9.61
C ARG A 24 0.29 -6.66 8.84
N THR A 25 0.55 -6.60 7.54
CA THR A 25 0.14 -5.50 6.67
C THR A 25 -1.38 -5.47 6.51
N MET A 26 -2.02 -6.63 6.33
CA MET A 26 -3.46 -6.75 6.21
C MET A 26 -4.23 -6.32 7.46
N ALA A 27 -3.60 -6.30 8.63
CA ALA A 27 -4.22 -5.84 9.86
C ALA A 27 -4.71 -4.38 9.79
N PHE A 28 -4.03 -3.51 9.04
CA PHE A 28 -4.45 -2.13 8.82
C PHE A 28 -4.86 -1.82 7.37
N ALA A 29 -4.27 -2.48 6.38
CA ALA A 29 -4.54 -2.25 4.96
C ALA A 29 -5.63 -3.18 4.38
N GLY A 30 -6.05 -4.21 5.11
CA GLY A 30 -6.91 -5.29 4.61
C GLY A 30 -8.37 -4.92 4.31
N THR A 31 -8.72 -3.63 4.36
CA THR A 31 -10.08 -3.18 4.05
C THR A 31 -10.10 -2.39 2.73
N LYS A 32 -11.19 -2.52 1.97
CA LYS A 32 -11.42 -1.72 0.75
C LYS A 32 -11.23 -0.23 1.02
N SER A 33 -11.77 0.28 2.11
CA SER A 33 -11.69 1.70 2.44
C SER A 33 -10.28 2.16 2.78
N ALA A 34 -9.48 1.36 3.48
CA ALA A 34 -8.08 1.69 3.76
C ALA A 34 -7.27 1.80 2.46
N MET A 35 -7.39 0.83 1.55
CA MET A 35 -6.71 0.85 0.25
C MET A 35 -7.15 2.02 -0.62
N LEU A 36 -8.45 2.35 -0.63
CA LEU A 36 -8.95 3.51 -1.38
C LEU A 36 -8.50 4.85 -0.77
N ILE A 37 -8.36 4.95 0.56
CA ILE A 37 -7.77 6.13 1.21
C ILE A 37 -6.29 6.26 0.82
N MET A 38 -5.50 5.17 0.83
CA MET A 38 -4.12 5.22 0.38
C MET A 38 -4.00 5.66 -1.08
N ARG A 39 -4.86 5.14 -1.98
CA ARG A 39 -4.94 5.61 -3.37
C ARG A 39 -5.18 7.12 -3.44
N GLU A 40 -6.14 7.63 -2.69
CA GLU A 40 -6.44 9.06 -2.66
C GLU A 40 -5.29 9.90 -2.10
N ALA A 41 -4.58 9.40 -1.09
CA ALA A 41 -3.38 10.05 -0.57
C ALA A 41 -2.28 10.17 -1.65
N PHE A 42 -2.07 9.12 -2.46
CA PHE A 42 -1.16 9.17 -3.61
C PHE A 42 -1.63 10.13 -4.71
N TYR A 43 -2.93 10.34 -4.84
CA TYR A 43 -3.49 11.38 -5.75
C TYR A 43 -3.44 12.79 -5.17
N GLY A 44 -2.81 12.98 -3.99
CA GLY A 44 -2.61 14.28 -3.36
C GLY A 44 -3.77 14.76 -2.49
N THR A 45 -4.71 13.87 -2.14
CA THR A 45 -5.75 14.20 -1.16
C THR A 45 -5.16 14.30 0.24
N THR A 46 -5.44 15.39 0.96
CA THR A 46 -4.94 15.63 2.32
C THR A 46 -6.06 15.94 3.32
N ARG A 47 -7.22 16.44 2.85
CA ARG A 47 -8.30 16.90 3.72
C ARG A 47 -9.27 15.78 4.09
N PHE A 48 -9.71 15.76 5.34
CA PHE A 48 -10.65 14.75 5.87
C PHE A 48 -11.94 14.62 5.03
N ASP A 49 -12.59 15.74 4.75
CA ASP A 49 -13.87 15.75 4.03
C ASP A 49 -13.68 15.32 2.56
N ASP A 50 -12.53 15.57 1.97
CA ASP A 50 -12.19 15.11 0.63
C ASP A 50 -11.96 13.60 0.58
N PHE A 51 -11.29 13.02 1.58
CA PHE A 51 -11.19 11.57 1.69
C PHE A 51 -12.57 10.91 1.79
N ALA A 52 -13.43 11.40 2.69
CA ALA A 52 -14.80 10.87 2.84
C ALA A 52 -15.57 10.91 1.52
N ARG A 53 -15.56 12.05 0.85
CA ARG A 53 -16.29 12.30 -0.40
C ARG A 53 -15.75 11.45 -1.56
N ARG A 54 -14.41 11.42 -1.76
CA ARG A 54 -13.79 10.76 -2.91
C ARG A 54 -13.77 9.24 -2.78
N VAL A 55 -13.65 8.73 -1.55
CA VAL A 55 -13.74 7.28 -1.28
C VAL A 55 -15.20 6.83 -1.20
N GLY A 56 -16.15 7.73 -0.95
CA GLY A 56 -17.57 7.42 -0.87
C GLY A 56 -17.96 6.66 0.40
N ILE A 57 -17.36 7.01 1.53
CA ILE A 57 -17.63 6.40 2.84
C ILE A 57 -18.10 7.43 3.86
N THR A 58 -18.72 6.97 4.94
CA THR A 58 -19.19 7.85 6.01
C THR A 58 -18.04 8.56 6.73
N LYS A 59 -18.32 9.70 7.35
CA LYS A 59 -17.32 10.42 8.17
C LYS A 59 -16.79 9.55 9.31
N ALA A 60 -17.63 8.73 9.93
CA ALA A 60 -17.22 7.81 10.99
C ALA A 60 -16.23 6.75 10.45
N ALA A 61 -16.53 6.13 9.31
CA ALA A 61 -15.63 5.18 8.66
C ALA A 61 -14.32 5.85 8.21
N THR A 62 -14.39 7.08 7.68
CA THR A 62 -13.19 7.85 7.29
C THR A 62 -12.31 8.12 8.52
N SER A 63 -12.88 8.55 9.62
CA SER A 63 -12.17 8.82 10.87
C SER A 63 -11.45 7.57 11.38
N ALA A 64 -12.16 6.44 11.42
CA ALA A 64 -11.59 5.16 11.85
C ALA A 64 -10.41 4.74 10.96
N ARG A 65 -10.59 4.74 9.64
CA ARG A 65 -9.54 4.33 8.69
C ARG A 65 -8.33 5.25 8.71
N LEU A 66 -8.54 6.57 8.73
CA LEU A 66 -7.42 7.53 8.85
C LEU A 66 -6.67 7.36 10.18
N SER A 67 -7.38 7.09 11.28
CA SER A 67 -6.73 6.79 12.57
C SER A 67 -5.89 5.51 12.52
N ASP A 68 -6.39 4.45 11.92
CA ASP A 68 -5.65 3.19 11.74
C ASP A 68 -4.38 3.41 10.90
N LEU A 69 -4.49 4.14 9.79
CA LEU A 69 -3.35 4.42 8.89
C LEU A 69 -2.31 5.36 9.54
N VAL A 70 -2.74 6.28 10.39
CA VAL A 70 -1.84 7.11 11.21
C VAL A 70 -1.16 6.26 12.27
N ALA A 71 -1.89 5.40 12.97
CA ALA A 71 -1.33 4.49 13.98
C ALA A 71 -0.33 3.49 13.37
N ALA A 72 -0.59 3.03 12.14
CA ALA A 72 0.32 2.18 11.38
C ALA A 72 1.53 2.94 10.78
N GLY A 73 1.57 4.26 10.90
CA GLY A 73 2.68 5.09 10.42
C GLY A 73 2.71 5.38 8.92
N LEU A 74 1.61 5.07 8.17
CA LEU A 74 1.55 5.37 6.73
C LEU A 74 1.16 6.83 6.47
N LEU A 75 0.34 7.38 7.34
CA LEU A 75 -0.07 8.79 7.29
C LEU A 75 0.37 9.52 8.57
N ALA A 76 0.59 10.80 8.46
CA ALA A 76 0.81 11.69 9.59
C ALA A 76 -0.23 12.82 9.57
N LYS A 77 -0.62 13.29 10.76
CA LYS A 77 -1.42 14.50 10.90
C LYS A 77 -0.50 15.72 10.81
N ARG A 78 -0.88 16.69 10.00
CA ARG A 78 -0.22 17.98 9.90
C ARG A 78 -1.23 19.09 10.17
N PRO A 79 -1.02 19.95 11.18
CA PRO A 79 -1.93 21.06 11.44
C PRO A 79 -1.92 22.06 10.27
N TYR A 80 -3.09 22.56 9.93
CA TYR A 80 -3.25 23.66 8.98
C TYR A 80 -4.33 24.60 9.43
N ARG A 81 -4.25 25.84 8.98
CA ARG A 81 -5.21 26.88 9.28
C ARG A 81 -5.50 27.72 8.04
N GLU A 82 -6.75 27.85 7.71
CA GLU A 82 -7.20 28.80 6.71
C GLU A 82 -7.49 30.16 7.35
N PRO A 83 -7.32 31.27 6.62
CA PRO A 83 -7.63 32.59 7.15
C PRO A 83 -9.07 32.67 7.71
N GLY A 84 -9.20 33.13 8.97
CA GLY A 84 -10.50 33.24 9.63
C GLY A 84 -11.13 31.94 10.13
N GLN A 85 -10.46 30.80 9.99
CA GLN A 85 -10.97 29.51 10.43
C GLN A 85 -10.16 28.94 11.60
N ARG A 86 -10.80 27.98 12.32
CA ARG A 86 -10.13 27.19 13.36
C ARG A 86 -9.09 26.28 12.72
N GLU A 87 -7.97 26.09 13.43
CA GLU A 87 -6.97 25.09 13.08
C GLU A 87 -7.58 23.69 12.97
N ARG A 88 -7.17 22.95 11.93
CA ARG A 88 -7.58 21.57 11.63
C ARG A 88 -6.34 20.75 11.28
N ASN A 89 -6.52 19.43 11.21
CA ASN A 89 -5.48 18.54 10.70
C ASN A 89 -5.78 18.13 9.26
N GLU A 90 -4.74 18.06 8.48
CA GLU A 90 -4.69 17.33 7.22
C GLU A 90 -3.84 16.07 7.40
N TYR A 91 -3.95 15.15 6.44
CA TYR A 91 -3.28 13.86 6.46
C TYR A 91 -2.31 13.81 5.29
N VAL A 92 -1.05 13.51 5.58
CA VAL A 92 0.02 13.47 4.59
C VAL A 92 0.73 12.13 4.65
N LEU A 93 1.24 11.67 3.50
CA LEU A 93 2.05 10.47 3.44
C LEU A 93 3.33 10.65 4.25
N THR A 94 3.70 9.61 5.00
CA THR A 94 5.03 9.46 5.59
C THR A 94 5.97 8.80 4.58
N GLU A 95 7.24 8.63 4.94
CA GLU A 95 8.18 7.80 4.18
C GLU A 95 7.64 6.36 4.03
N SER A 96 7.26 5.73 5.14
CA SER A 96 6.63 4.40 5.14
C SER A 96 5.34 4.35 4.30
N GLY A 97 4.54 5.42 4.32
CA GLY A 97 3.35 5.52 3.45
C GLY A 97 3.72 5.58 1.98
N THR A 98 4.78 6.29 1.64
CA THR A 98 5.29 6.36 0.26
C THR A 98 5.84 5.01 -0.20
N ASP A 99 6.55 4.29 0.67
CA ASP A 99 7.04 2.94 0.40
C ASP A 99 5.93 1.92 0.17
N PHE A 100 4.71 2.21 0.63
CA PHE A 100 3.52 1.39 0.36
C PHE A 100 2.94 1.57 -1.06
N MET A 101 3.39 2.58 -1.81
CA MET A 101 2.89 2.89 -3.15
C MET A 101 2.93 1.70 -4.12
N PRO A 102 4.03 0.91 -4.21
CA PRO A 102 4.07 -0.24 -5.11
C PRO A 102 2.96 -1.26 -4.88
N VAL A 103 2.49 -1.44 -3.63
CA VAL A 103 1.37 -2.34 -3.30
C VAL A 103 0.07 -1.86 -3.95
N VAL A 104 -0.25 -0.58 -3.83
CA VAL A 104 -1.46 0.03 -4.43
C VAL A 104 -1.40 -0.04 -5.95
N TRP A 105 -0.24 0.25 -6.54
CA TRP A 105 -0.07 0.23 -8.00
C TRP A 105 -0.01 -1.19 -8.57
N ALA A 106 0.47 -2.18 -7.83
CA ALA A 106 0.36 -3.57 -8.23
C ALA A 106 -1.11 -4.02 -8.32
N MET A 107 -1.95 -3.61 -7.36
CA MET A 107 -3.40 -3.86 -7.42
C MET A 107 -4.06 -3.12 -8.60
N PHE A 108 -3.64 -1.88 -8.88
CA PHE A 108 -4.11 -1.11 -10.03
C PHE A 108 -3.82 -1.84 -11.36
N GLU A 109 -2.58 -2.27 -11.57
CA GLU A 109 -2.17 -2.97 -12.79
C GLU A 109 -2.86 -4.33 -12.95
N TRP A 110 -2.97 -5.08 -11.86
CA TRP A 110 -3.69 -6.35 -11.88
C TRP A 110 -5.18 -6.15 -12.22
N GLY A 111 -5.82 -5.17 -11.58
CA GLY A 111 -7.22 -4.84 -11.80
C GLY A 111 -7.48 -4.39 -13.24
N ARG A 112 -6.63 -3.52 -13.78
CA ARG A 112 -6.70 -3.06 -15.17
C ARG A 112 -6.60 -4.22 -16.16
N LYS A 113 -5.71 -5.18 -15.90
CA LYS A 113 -5.46 -6.32 -16.79
C LYS A 113 -6.59 -7.37 -16.74
N HIS A 114 -7.19 -7.61 -15.57
CA HIS A 114 -8.05 -8.76 -15.34
C HIS A 114 -9.52 -8.43 -15.04
N LEU A 115 -9.85 -7.19 -14.64
CA LEU A 115 -11.21 -6.79 -14.25
C LEU A 115 -11.85 -5.80 -15.26
N GLY A 116 -11.20 -5.54 -16.35
CA GLY A 116 -11.67 -4.62 -17.39
C GLY A 116 -10.88 -3.30 -17.42
N ASP A 117 -10.64 -2.84 -18.62
CA ASP A 117 -9.85 -1.64 -18.89
C ASP A 117 -10.72 -0.39 -18.76
N THR A 118 -10.43 0.43 -17.75
CA THR A 118 -11.12 1.72 -17.50
C THR A 118 -10.48 2.90 -18.24
N GLY A 119 -9.44 2.67 -19.03
CA GLY A 119 -8.67 3.73 -19.69
C GLY A 119 -7.63 4.42 -18.82
N LEU A 120 -7.60 4.15 -17.50
CA LEU A 120 -6.58 4.71 -16.61
C LEU A 120 -5.22 4.02 -16.83
N ARG A 121 -4.15 4.79 -16.78
CA ARG A 121 -2.77 4.31 -16.98
C ARG A 121 -1.85 4.94 -15.96
N LEU A 122 -0.85 4.15 -15.53
CA LEU A 122 0.34 4.70 -14.89
C LEU A 122 1.33 5.11 -15.98
N ALA A 123 1.89 6.29 -15.88
CA ALA A 123 2.87 6.78 -16.83
C ALA A 123 3.99 7.54 -16.10
N HIS A 124 5.19 7.53 -16.70
CA HIS A 124 6.30 8.33 -16.23
C HIS A 124 6.15 9.76 -16.75
N ASP A 125 6.00 10.73 -15.85
CA ASP A 125 5.77 12.14 -16.19
C ASP A 125 6.88 12.71 -17.10
N GLY A 126 8.13 12.29 -16.87
CA GLY A 126 9.27 12.81 -17.62
C GLY A 126 9.32 12.40 -19.10
N CYS A 127 8.82 11.22 -19.48
CA CYS A 127 8.89 10.73 -20.88
C CYS A 127 7.56 10.26 -21.44
N GLY A 128 6.49 10.25 -20.65
CA GLY A 128 5.14 9.82 -21.07
C GLY A 128 4.99 8.31 -21.28
N ALA A 129 6.04 7.52 -21.11
CA ALA A 129 5.99 6.07 -21.25
C ALA A 129 5.14 5.43 -20.15
N LEU A 130 4.42 4.34 -20.49
CA LEU A 130 3.66 3.60 -19.51
C LEU A 130 4.58 2.96 -18.46
N ALA A 131 4.18 3.07 -17.19
CA ALA A 131 4.88 2.49 -16.06
C ALA A 131 4.13 1.25 -15.57
N GLY A 132 4.85 0.33 -14.96
CA GLY A 132 4.30 -0.88 -14.34
C GLY A 132 5.05 -1.24 -13.06
N VAL A 133 4.54 -2.22 -12.33
CA VAL A 133 5.17 -2.75 -11.13
C VAL A 133 5.88 -4.05 -11.45
N GLU A 134 7.13 -4.14 -11.08
CA GLU A 134 8.01 -5.27 -11.34
C GLU A 134 8.76 -5.66 -10.06
N ILE A 135 8.99 -6.96 -9.85
CA ILE A 135 9.85 -7.45 -8.78
C ILE A 135 11.29 -7.51 -9.30
N ARG A 136 12.20 -6.93 -8.54
CA ARG A 136 13.64 -6.95 -8.81
C ARG A 136 14.40 -7.47 -7.60
N CYS A 137 15.51 -8.16 -7.82
CA CYS A 137 16.47 -8.48 -6.77
C CYS A 137 17.39 -7.28 -6.49
N ASP A 138 18.17 -7.36 -5.41
CA ASP A 138 19.08 -6.27 -4.97
C ASP A 138 20.18 -5.96 -6.01
N GLU A 139 20.49 -6.93 -6.90
CA GLU A 139 21.39 -6.72 -8.05
C GLU A 139 20.69 -6.05 -9.25
N GLY A 140 19.40 -5.69 -9.11
CA GLY A 140 18.64 -4.99 -10.13
C GLY A 140 18.06 -5.87 -11.23
N HIS A 141 18.21 -7.20 -11.16
CA HIS A 141 17.62 -8.10 -12.14
C HIS A 141 16.11 -8.22 -11.95
N PRO A 142 15.29 -8.22 -13.03
CA PRO A 142 13.88 -8.58 -12.93
C PRO A 142 13.75 -10.04 -12.50
N VAL A 143 12.82 -10.31 -11.58
CA VAL A 143 12.61 -11.67 -11.04
C VAL A 143 11.24 -12.17 -11.49
N PRO A 144 11.19 -13.13 -12.42
CA PRO A 144 9.96 -13.82 -12.82
C PRO A 144 9.34 -14.58 -11.64
N ALA A 145 8.00 -14.75 -11.66
CA ALA A 145 7.28 -15.36 -10.56
C ALA A 145 7.71 -16.81 -10.25
N ASP A 146 8.17 -17.55 -11.28
CA ASP A 146 8.66 -18.92 -11.15
C ASP A 146 10.10 -19.03 -10.64
N GLU A 147 10.84 -17.92 -10.62
CA GLU A 147 12.18 -17.82 -10.05
C GLU A 147 12.18 -17.23 -8.63
N LEU A 148 11.03 -16.70 -8.19
CA LEU A 148 10.91 -16.12 -6.86
C LEU A 148 10.81 -17.19 -5.77
N VAL A 149 11.62 -17.06 -4.72
CA VAL A 149 11.64 -18.00 -3.61
C VAL A 149 11.53 -17.28 -2.26
N VAL A 150 10.93 -17.94 -1.29
CA VAL A 150 10.86 -17.50 0.11
C VAL A 150 11.76 -18.39 0.94
N ARG A 151 12.69 -17.78 1.63
CA ARG A 151 13.61 -18.46 2.55
C ARG A 151 13.63 -17.73 3.90
N PHE A 152 13.99 -18.47 4.94
CA PHE A 152 14.15 -17.89 6.26
C PHE A 152 15.60 -17.44 6.46
N GLU A 153 15.77 -16.16 6.76
CA GLU A 153 17.03 -15.59 7.21
C GLU A 153 16.85 -15.06 8.64
N ARG A 154 17.84 -15.29 9.49
CA ARG A 154 17.79 -14.70 10.84
C ARG A 154 17.90 -13.20 10.72
N PRO A 155 17.06 -12.43 11.46
CA PRO A 155 17.24 -10.98 11.50
C PRO A 155 18.66 -10.65 11.95
N THR A 156 19.35 -9.81 11.22
CA THR A 156 20.60 -9.18 11.67
C THR A 156 20.24 -8.20 12.78
N SER A 157 20.85 -8.38 13.95
CA SER A 157 20.68 -7.51 15.13
C SER A 157 21.20 -6.12 14.85
#